data_f52d5fa1f01668977b5c622ba71e43fd
#
_entry.id   f52d5fa1f01668977b5c622ba71e43fd
#
_cell.length_a   1.000
_cell.length_b   1.000
_cell.length_c   1.000
_cell.angle_alpha   90.00
_cell.angle_beta   90.00
_cell.angle_gamma   90.00
#
_symmetry.space_group_name_H-M   'P 1'
#
loop_
_entity.id
_entity.type
_entity.pdbx_description
1 polymer ?
#
loop_
_entity_poly.entity_id
_entity_poly.type
_entity_poly.pdbx_seq_one_letter_code
_entity_poly.pdbx_strand_id
1 'polypeptide(L)'
;MFTSFPSIYRHFRERLPFGAIQVGKGYRNEISPRQGMIRLREFNMAELEYFIDPEANVEHDFSSWKDEITLISEDAGEIKSTIENAVTNKIIRHPTVGYFMGKTLDFLVKVGIKVNYLRFRQHQSNEMAHYAQDCWDAEILGSYGWVECVGIAHRGCYDLEAHENATGHRLKAWRKFESPKVVETDGWTTDGSKTGPASVSYTHLRAHETTD
;
A
#
# COMPACT_ATOMS: atom_id res chain seq x y z
N MET A 1 7.21 6.89 -8.57
CA MET A 1 7.94 6.52 -7.32
C MET A 1 8.55 5.12 -7.36
N PHE A 2 7.90 4.10 -7.90
CA PHE A 2 8.39 2.71 -7.89
C PHE A 2 9.77 2.53 -8.54
N THR A 3 10.02 3.11 -9.71
CA THR A 3 11.33 3.06 -10.37
C THR A 3 12.45 3.71 -9.57
N SER A 4 12.13 4.63 -8.64
CA SER A 4 13.07 5.30 -7.75
C SER A 4 13.27 4.55 -6.42
N PHE A 5 12.58 3.41 -6.21
CA PHE A 5 12.62 2.62 -4.98
C PHE A 5 14.06 2.38 -4.48
N PRO A 6 15.04 1.93 -5.30
CA PRO A 6 16.39 1.66 -4.79
C PRO A 6 17.10 2.89 -4.22
N SER A 7 16.83 4.07 -4.79
CA SER A 7 17.42 5.33 -4.33
C SER A 7 16.78 5.79 -3.02
N ILE A 8 15.44 5.69 -2.94
CA ILE A 8 14.67 6.06 -1.75
C ILE A 8 15.01 5.08 -0.61
N TYR A 9 15.06 3.77 -0.88
CA TYR A 9 15.41 2.73 0.09
C TYR A 9 16.81 2.98 0.70
N ARG A 10 17.83 3.31 -0.13
CA ARG A 10 19.14 3.70 0.37
C ARG A 10 19.11 4.97 1.21
N HIS A 11 18.28 5.95 0.84
CA HIS A 11 18.09 7.17 1.64
C HIS A 11 17.59 6.85 3.05
N PHE A 12 16.70 5.88 3.18
CA PHE A 12 16.20 5.36 4.46
C PHE A 12 17.13 4.31 5.10
N ARG A 13 18.42 4.24 4.65
CA ARG A 13 19.43 3.32 5.18
C ARG A 13 18.99 1.86 5.09
N GLU A 14 18.32 1.52 4.00
CA GLU A 14 17.84 0.17 3.70
C GLU A 14 16.93 -0.43 4.80
N ARG A 15 16.09 0.42 5.40
CA ARG A 15 15.15 0.00 6.45
C ARG A 15 13.72 0.18 5.97
N LEU A 16 12.88 -0.79 6.28
CA LEU A 16 11.44 -0.75 6.17
C LEU A 16 10.82 -0.62 7.58
N PRO A 17 9.62 -0.04 7.75
CA PRO A 17 8.85 0.65 6.70
C PRO A 17 9.34 2.07 6.41
N PHE A 18 9.01 2.60 5.24
CA PHE A 18 9.19 4.02 4.94
C PHE A 18 8.12 4.50 3.95
N GLY A 19 7.86 5.80 3.95
CA GLY A 19 6.93 6.45 3.02
C GLY A 19 7.63 7.51 2.18
N ALA A 20 7.17 7.69 0.96
CA ALA A 20 7.58 8.77 0.07
C ALA A 20 6.34 9.49 -0.45
N ILE A 21 6.36 10.83 -0.41
CA ILE A 21 5.28 11.68 -0.91
C ILE A 21 5.79 12.46 -2.11
N GLN A 22 5.01 12.48 -3.16
CA GLN A 22 5.21 13.32 -4.32
C GLN A 22 3.99 14.22 -4.51
N VAL A 23 4.21 15.52 -4.61
CA VAL A 23 3.17 16.51 -4.92
C VAL A 23 3.47 17.11 -6.28
N GLY A 24 2.46 17.16 -7.15
CA GLY A 24 2.66 17.65 -8.51
C GLY A 24 1.40 17.66 -9.34
N LYS A 25 1.58 17.66 -10.66
CA LYS A 25 0.51 17.60 -11.64
C LYS A 25 0.21 16.17 -12.03
N GLY A 26 -1.08 15.82 -12.00
CA GLY A 26 -1.61 14.62 -12.61
C GLY A 26 -2.29 14.93 -13.94
N TYR A 27 -2.22 13.98 -14.87
CA TYR A 27 -2.82 14.08 -16.19
C TYR A 27 -3.66 12.86 -16.47
N ARG A 28 -4.93 13.05 -16.81
CA ARG A 28 -5.83 11.97 -17.21
C ARG A 28 -6.49 12.33 -18.54
N ASN A 29 -6.53 11.42 -19.49
CA ASN A 29 -7.19 11.62 -20.77
C ASN A 29 -8.70 11.42 -20.65
N GLU A 30 -9.37 12.40 -20.06
CA GLU A 30 -10.83 12.42 -19.92
C GLU A 30 -11.50 12.70 -21.28
N ILE A 31 -12.33 11.76 -21.75
CA ILE A 31 -12.93 11.85 -23.09
C ILE A 31 -14.05 12.88 -23.16
N SER A 32 -14.76 13.15 -22.09
CA SER A 32 -15.82 14.18 -22.03
C SER A 32 -16.01 14.66 -20.60
N PRO A 33 -15.13 15.52 -20.08
CA PRO A 33 -15.28 16.04 -18.73
C PRO A 33 -16.52 16.94 -18.66
N ARG A 34 -17.57 16.50 -17.97
CA ARG A 34 -18.85 17.24 -17.86
C ARG A 34 -19.14 17.79 -16.45
N GLN A 35 -18.24 17.56 -15.52
CA GLN A 35 -18.43 17.91 -14.10
C GLN A 35 -17.69 19.21 -13.70
N GLY A 36 -17.58 20.18 -14.63
CA GLY A 36 -16.91 21.45 -14.37
C GLY A 36 -15.47 21.26 -13.89
N MET A 37 -15.11 21.91 -12.77
CA MET A 37 -13.75 21.83 -12.22
C MET A 37 -13.46 20.55 -11.40
N ILE A 38 -14.45 19.70 -11.14
CA ILE A 38 -14.27 18.48 -10.36
C ILE A 38 -13.51 17.42 -11.19
N ARG A 39 -13.68 17.43 -12.51
CA ARG A 39 -13.03 16.48 -13.41
C ARG A 39 -12.28 17.21 -14.51
N LEU A 40 -10.98 17.36 -14.31
CA LEU A 40 -10.07 18.04 -15.25
C LEU A 40 -9.08 17.04 -15.86
N ARG A 41 -8.54 17.37 -17.03
CA ARG A 41 -7.47 16.60 -17.67
C ARG A 41 -6.09 16.85 -17.05
N GLU A 42 -5.92 18.01 -16.42
CA GLU A 42 -4.75 18.39 -15.63
C GLU A 42 -5.22 18.83 -14.25
N PHE A 43 -4.66 18.30 -13.20
CA PHE A 43 -5.02 18.60 -11.83
C PHE A 43 -3.81 18.49 -10.90
N ASN A 44 -3.89 19.12 -9.73
CA ASN A 44 -2.90 18.94 -8.69
C ASN A 44 -3.24 17.67 -7.91
N MET A 45 -2.20 16.89 -7.62
CA MET A 45 -2.33 15.67 -6.82
C MET A 45 -1.16 15.48 -5.88
N ALA A 46 -1.36 14.69 -4.86
CA ALA A 46 -0.31 14.14 -4.01
C ALA A 46 -0.43 12.62 -4.02
N GLU A 47 0.69 11.94 -4.18
CA GLU A 47 0.80 10.49 -4.05
C GLU A 47 1.70 10.17 -2.87
N LEU A 48 1.26 9.25 -2.02
CA LEU A 48 2.05 8.69 -0.94
C LEU A 48 2.19 7.20 -1.19
N GLU A 49 3.43 6.74 -1.37
CA GLU A 49 3.74 5.32 -1.41
C GLU A 49 4.40 4.90 -0.10
N TYR A 50 3.81 3.92 0.57
CA TYR A 50 4.30 3.40 1.84
C TYR A 50 4.77 1.96 1.67
N PHE A 51 6.07 1.77 1.79
CA PHE A 51 6.73 0.49 1.59
C PHE A 51 6.88 -0.23 2.92
N ILE A 52 6.35 -1.44 2.99
CA ILE A 52 6.41 -2.31 4.18
C ILE A 52 7.05 -3.65 3.82
N ASP A 53 7.54 -4.35 4.81
CA ASP A 53 7.88 -5.76 4.66
C ASP A 53 6.56 -6.58 4.64
N PRO A 54 6.27 -7.34 3.57
CA PRO A 54 5.01 -8.07 3.46
C PRO A 54 4.84 -9.18 4.50
N GLU A 55 5.95 -9.67 5.08
CA GLU A 55 5.93 -10.69 6.13
C GLU A 55 5.97 -10.10 7.56
N ALA A 56 6.16 -8.78 7.70
CA ALA A 56 6.15 -8.17 9.02
C ALA A 56 4.74 -8.10 9.58
N ASN A 57 4.58 -8.49 10.82
CA ASN A 57 3.35 -8.18 11.55
C ASN A 57 3.36 -6.69 11.90
N VAL A 58 2.66 -5.88 11.09
CA VAL A 58 2.61 -4.44 11.28
C VAL A 58 1.44 -4.12 12.19
N GLU A 59 1.77 -3.69 13.41
CA GLU A 59 0.80 -3.18 14.37
C GLU A 59 0.69 -1.66 14.25
N HIS A 60 -0.53 -1.14 14.25
CA HIS A 60 -0.81 0.28 14.27
C HIS A 60 -1.66 0.65 15.47
N ASP A 61 -1.38 1.81 16.06
CA ASP A 61 -2.21 2.40 17.11
C ASP A 61 -3.41 3.13 16.49
N PHE A 62 -4.61 2.63 16.77
CA PHE A 62 -5.89 3.21 16.34
C PHE A 62 -6.55 4.07 17.42
N SER A 63 -5.92 4.26 18.56
CA SER A 63 -6.50 4.96 19.73
C SER A 63 -6.94 6.39 19.47
N SER A 64 -6.41 7.02 18.43
CA SER A 64 -6.79 8.38 18.00
C SER A 64 -8.13 8.44 17.26
N TRP A 65 -8.65 7.32 16.72
CA TRP A 65 -9.85 7.26 15.88
C TRP A 65 -10.94 6.40 16.53
N LYS A 66 -11.50 6.93 17.63
CA LYS A 66 -12.53 6.24 18.44
C LYS A 66 -13.94 6.49 17.96
N ASP A 67 -14.14 7.50 17.14
CA ASP A 67 -15.46 7.83 16.62
C ASP A 67 -15.83 6.91 15.45
N GLU A 68 -17.11 6.59 15.36
CA GLU A 68 -17.64 5.84 14.24
C GLU A 68 -17.65 6.68 12.97
N ILE A 69 -17.23 6.06 11.88
CA ILE A 69 -17.28 6.63 10.54
C ILE A 69 -18.19 5.79 9.64
N THR A 70 -18.70 6.38 8.59
CA THR A 70 -19.50 5.65 7.60
C THR A 70 -18.58 4.93 6.62
N LEU A 71 -18.76 3.60 6.53
CA LEU A 71 -18.08 2.71 5.61
C LEU A 71 -19.10 2.09 4.67
N ILE A 72 -18.81 2.09 3.36
CA ILE A 72 -19.55 1.33 2.35
C ILE A 72 -18.68 0.13 1.99
N SER A 73 -18.93 -1.00 2.60
CA SER A 73 -18.19 -2.23 2.36
C SER A 73 -18.79 -3.05 1.23
N GLU A 74 -17.95 -3.78 0.48
CA GLU A 74 -18.37 -4.71 -0.55
C GLU A 74 -19.31 -5.78 0.00
N ASP A 75 -18.95 -6.36 1.15
CA ASP A 75 -19.66 -7.49 1.74
C ASP A 75 -20.78 -7.06 2.70
N ALA A 76 -20.57 -6.00 3.50
CA ALA A 76 -21.47 -5.59 4.58
C ALA A 76 -22.40 -4.42 4.19
N GLY A 77 -22.22 -3.80 3.01
CA GLY A 77 -22.97 -2.62 2.60
C GLY A 77 -22.60 -1.39 3.46
N GLU A 78 -23.58 -0.50 3.68
CA GLU A 78 -23.36 0.70 4.50
C GLU A 78 -23.42 0.36 5.99
N ILE A 79 -22.32 0.65 6.69
CA ILE A 79 -22.19 0.42 8.13
C ILE A 79 -21.55 1.64 8.81
N LYS A 80 -21.75 1.74 10.12
CA LYS A 80 -20.98 2.65 10.99
C LYS A 80 -20.07 1.82 11.89
N SER A 81 -18.80 2.16 11.91
CA SER A 81 -17.80 1.45 12.70
C SER A 81 -16.62 2.36 13.01
N THR A 82 -15.91 2.07 14.09
CA THR A 82 -14.57 2.62 14.29
C THR A 82 -13.60 1.92 13.33
N ILE A 83 -12.50 2.59 12.98
CA ILE A 83 -11.46 1.99 12.12
C ILE A 83 -10.89 0.71 12.76
N GLU A 84 -10.64 0.74 14.07
CA GLU A 84 -10.12 -0.42 14.82
C GLU A 84 -11.05 -1.63 14.71
N ASN A 85 -12.35 -1.44 14.95
CA ASN A 85 -13.33 -2.52 14.81
C ASN A 85 -13.42 -3.04 13.39
N ALA A 86 -13.37 -2.16 12.38
CA ALA A 86 -13.42 -2.55 10.97
C ALA A 86 -12.18 -3.38 10.56
N VAL A 87 -10.99 -3.04 11.08
CA VAL A 87 -9.76 -3.83 10.88
C VAL A 87 -9.85 -5.17 11.61
N THR A 88 -10.28 -5.17 12.88
CA THR A 88 -10.40 -6.39 13.69
C THR A 88 -11.36 -7.39 13.06
N ASN A 89 -12.50 -6.90 12.55
CA ASN A 89 -13.51 -7.73 11.89
C ASN A 89 -13.21 -8.02 10.40
N LYS A 90 -12.02 -7.65 9.90
CA LYS A 90 -11.58 -7.88 8.52
C LYS A 90 -12.44 -7.22 7.43
N ILE A 91 -13.24 -6.22 7.78
CA ILE A 91 -13.92 -5.35 6.82
C ILE A 91 -12.87 -4.55 6.06
N ILE A 92 -11.91 -3.96 6.78
CA ILE A 92 -10.67 -3.43 6.22
C ILE A 92 -9.64 -4.56 6.31
N ARG A 93 -9.23 -5.08 5.16
CA ARG A 93 -8.45 -6.34 5.08
C ARG A 93 -7.03 -6.21 5.63
N HIS A 94 -6.41 -5.02 5.52
CA HIS A 94 -5.04 -4.80 5.97
C HIS A 94 -4.93 -3.67 7.00
N PRO A 95 -4.25 -3.87 8.16
CA PRO A 95 -4.14 -2.85 9.22
C PRO A 95 -3.55 -1.53 8.73
N THR A 96 -2.56 -1.56 7.83
CA THR A 96 -1.94 -0.36 7.28
C THR A 96 -2.93 0.46 6.43
N VAL A 97 -3.86 -0.20 5.72
CA VAL A 97 -4.94 0.49 4.99
C VAL A 97 -5.81 1.25 5.99
N GLY A 98 -6.24 0.59 7.07
CA GLY A 98 -7.00 1.23 8.15
C GLY A 98 -6.25 2.42 8.77
N TYR A 99 -4.95 2.27 9.01
CA TYR A 99 -4.12 3.37 9.51
C TYR A 99 -4.13 4.58 8.56
N PHE A 100 -3.96 4.38 7.26
CA PHE A 100 -4.00 5.48 6.29
C PHE A 100 -5.41 6.02 6.08
N MET A 101 -6.47 5.23 6.27
CA MET A 101 -7.85 5.75 6.34
C MET A 101 -7.99 6.73 7.51
N GLY A 102 -7.48 6.40 8.70
CA GLY A 102 -7.45 7.31 9.84
C GLY A 102 -6.66 8.58 9.59
N LYS A 103 -5.47 8.47 8.99
CA LYS A 103 -4.66 9.65 8.61
C LYS A 103 -5.36 10.53 7.56
N THR A 104 -6.07 9.91 6.62
CA THR A 104 -6.88 10.63 5.62
C THR A 104 -8.05 11.36 6.29
N LEU A 105 -8.72 10.71 7.24
CA LEU A 105 -9.78 11.33 8.05
C LEU A 105 -9.25 12.57 8.77
N ASP A 106 -8.12 12.45 9.50
CA ASP A 106 -7.49 13.57 10.20
C ASP A 106 -7.18 14.73 9.26
N PHE A 107 -6.61 14.41 8.09
CA PHE A 107 -6.26 15.40 7.08
C PHE A 107 -7.50 16.14 6.56
N LEU A 108 -8.55 15.40 6.18
CA LEU A 108 -9.77 15.98 5.62
C LEU A 108 -10.51 16.84 6.66
N VAL A 109 -10.56 16.41 7.92
CA VAL A 109 -11.12 17.20 9.01
C VAL A 109 -10.29 18.47 9.25
N LYS A 110 -8.97 18.35 9.23
CA LYS A 110 -8.06 19.50 9.41
C LYS A 110 -8.20 20.56 8.32
N VAL A 111 -8.49 20.18 7.08
CA VAL A 111 -8.76 21.12 5.99
C VAL A 111 -10.20 21.65 6.00
N GLY A 112 -11.02 21.26 6.99
CA GLY A 112 -12.34 21.86 7.26
C GLY A 112 -13.54 21.01 6.81
N ILE A 113 -13.34 19.77 6.34
CA ILE A 113 -14.45 18.90 5.99
C ILE A 113 -15.06 18.32 7.27
N LYS A 114 -16.38 18.44 7.43
CA LYS A 114 -17.07 17.85 8.59
C LYS A 114 -17.23 16.34 8.41
N VAL A 115 -17.03 15.57 9.47
CA VAL A 115 -17.10 14.09 9.46
C VAL A 115 -18.43 13.58 8.88
N ASN A 116 -19.55 14.26 9.12
CA ASN A 116 -20.86 13.88 8.58
C ASN A 116 -20.96 13.99 7.05
N TYR A 117 -20.01 14.64 6.40
CA TYR A 117 -19.90 14.74 4.94
C TYR A 117 -18.76 13.87 4.39
N LEU A 118 -18.24 12.95 5.19
CA LEU A 118 -17.19 12.01 4.82
C LEU A 118 -17.71 10.59 4.92
N ARG A 119 -17.31 9.75 3.99
CA ARG A 119 -17.43 8.29 4.07
C ARG A 119 -16.26 7.63 3.36
N PHE A 120 -16.05 6.36 3.66
CA PHE A 120 -15.11 5.53 2.91
C PHE A 120 -15.89 4.45 2.15
N ARG A 121 -15.63 4.33 0.86
CA ARG A 121 -16.26 3.33 -0.02
C ARG A 121 -15.21 2.33 -0.49
N GLN A 122 -15.45 1.05 -0.22
CA GLN A 122 -14.63 -0.03 -0.73
C GLN A 122 -14.95 -0.28 -2.21
N HIS A 123 -13.93 -0.48 -3.03
CA HIS A 123 -14.11 -0.94 -4.39
C HIS A 123 -14.68 -2.35 -4.40
N GLN A 124 -15.64 -2.59 -5.28
CA GLN A 124 -16.11 -3.93 -5.55
C GLN A 124 -15.07 -4.72 -6.34
N SER A 125 -15.11 -6.05 -6.25
CA SER A 125 -14.14 -6.93 -6.90
C SER A 125 -14.05 -6.71 -8.42
N ASN A 126 -15.15 -6.29 -9.06
CA ASN A 126 -15.20 -5.97 -10.49
C ASN A 126 -14.71 -4.56 -10.84
N GLU A 127 -14.62 -3.66 -9.87
CA GLU A 127 -14.09 -2.29 -10.02
C GLU A 127 -12.61 -2.22 -9.66
N MET A 128 -12.14 -3.13 -8.82
CA MET A 128 -10.80 -3.12 -8.29
C MET A 128 -9.78 -3.38 -9.40
N ALA A 129 -8.74 -2.56 -9.45
CA ALA A 129 -7.65 -2.79 -10.38
C ALA A 129 -6.97 -4.14 -10.07
N HIS A 130 -6.57 -4.88 -11.11
CA HIS A 130 -6.01 -6.23 -11.00
C HIS A 130 -4.76 -6.35 -10.09
N TYR A 131 -4.13 -5.23 -9.76
CA TYR A 131 -2.98 -5.15 -8.87
C TYR A 131 -3.35 -4.82 -7.41
N ALA A 132 -4.60 -4.47 -7.11
CA ALA A 132 -5.02 -4.11 -5.76
C ALA A 132 -5.62 -5.33 -5.03
N GLN A 133 -5.23 -5.51 -3.77
CA GLN A 133 -5.76 -6.54 -2.88
C GLN A 133 -6.87 -5.99 -1.98
N ASP A 134 -6.87 -4.69 -1.72
CA ASP A 134 -7.90 -3.93 -1.02
C ASP A 134 -7.81 -2.47 -1.45
N CYS A 135 -8.94 -1.83 -1.74
CA CYS A 135 -8.99 -0.45 -2.20
C CYS A 135 -10.19 0.27 -1.60
N TRP A 136 -9.96 1.44 -1.04
CA TRP A 136 -10.95 2.30 -0.41
C TRP A 136 -10.83 3.72 -0.91
N ASP A 137 -11.96 4.34 -1.25
CA ASP A 137 -12.04 5.75 -1.59
C ASP A 137 -12.57 6.55 -0.40
N ALA A 138 -11.90 7.62 -0.03
CA ALA A 138 -12.49 8.65 0.80
C ALA A 138 -13.34 9.56 -0.09
N GLU A 139 -14.63 9.66 0.22
CA GLU A 139 -15.61 10.46 -0.52
C GLU A 139 -16.14 11.60 0.33
N ILE A 140 -16.34 12.76 -0.30
CA ILE A 140 -16.91 13.97 0.31
C ILE A 140 -18.29 14.24 -0.30
N LEU A 141 -19.28 14.50 0.54
CA LEU A 141 -20.60 14.93 0.08
C LEU A 141 -20.58 16.40 -0.28
N GLY A 142 -20.69 16.69 -1.56
CA GLY A 142 -20.83 18.03 -2.12
C GLY A 142 -22.20 18.27 -2.74
N SER A 143 -22.39 19.42 -3.37
CA SER A 143 -23.62 19.76 -4.11
C SER A 143 -23.89 18.84 -5.30
N TYR A 144 -22.90 18.13 -5.79
CA TYR A 144 -23.01 17.17 -6.89
C TYR A 144 -23.15 15.71 -6.41
N GLY A 145 -23.35 15.50 -5.12
CA GLY A 145 -23.36 14.17 -4.50
C GLY A 145 -22.01 13.80 -3.90
N TRP A 146 -21.75 12.50 -3.76
CA TRP A 146 -20.49 11.98 -3.24
C TRP A 146 -19.40 12.06 -4.31
N VAL A 147 -18.27 12.62 -3.92
CA VAL A 147 -17.10 12.83 -4.80
C VAL A 147 -15.89 12.20 -4.14
N GLU A 148 -15.23 11.29 -4.85
CA GLU A 148 -13.95 10.71 -4.47
C GLU A 148 -12.87 11.81 -4.41
N CYS A 149 -12.12 11.85 -3.32
CA CYS A 149 -11.02 12.79 -3.14
C CYS A 149 -9.69 12.14 -2.78
N VAL A 150 -9.70 10.92 -2.20
CA VAL A 150 -8.48 10.16 -1.86
C VAL A 150 -8.74 8.68 -2.10
N GLY A 151 -7.88 8.03 -2.90
CA GLY A 151 -7.84 6.58 -3.03
C GLY A 151 -6.77 5.99 -2.11
N ILE A 152 -7.09 4.91 -1.41
CA ILE A 152 -6.20 4.20 -0.49
C ILE A 152 -6.20 2.74 -0.90
N ALA A 153 -5.07 2.23 -1.40
CA ALA A 153 -4.99 0.88 -1.94
C ALA A 153 -3.83 0.07 -1.36
N HIS A 154 -4.09 -1.18 -1.04
CA HIS A 154 -3.06 -2.19 -0.82
C HIS A 154 -2.71 -2.84 -2.14
N ARG A 155 -1.56 -2.51 -2.70
CA ARG A 155 -1.12 -2.91 -4.05
C ARG A 155 -0.23 -4.15 -4.05
N GLY A 156 0.11 -4.69 -2.88
CA GLY A 156 1.10 -5.76 -2.78
C GLY A 156 2.45 -5.33 -3.36
N CYS A 157 3.12 -6.24 -4.04
CA CYS A 157 4.41 -6.00 -4.68
C CYS A 157 4.30 -5.80 -6.20
N TYR A 158 3.09 -5.76 -6.75
CA TYR A 158 2.83 -5.78 -8.19
C TYR A 158 3.62 -4.73 -8.97
N ASP A 159 3.62 -3.49 -8.52
CA ASP A 159 4.28 -2.39 -9.26
C ASP A 159 5.80 -2.57 -9.31
N LEU A 160 6.40 -2.98 -8.20
CA LEU A 160 7.85 -3.25 -8.13
C LEU A 160 8.22 -4.42 -9.04
N GLU A 161 7.45 -5.50 -9.01
CA GLU A 161 7.67 -6.68 -9.86
C GLU A 161 7.47 -6.36 -11.34
N ALA A 162 6.41 -5.64 -11.69
CA ALA A 162 6.15 -5.24 -13.08
C ALA A 162 7.28 -4.38 -13.63
N HIS A 163 7.78 -3.41 -12.86
CA HIS A 163 8.91 -2.58 -13.26
C HIS A 163 10.23 -3.36 -13.30
N GLU A 164 10.48 -4.26 -12.35
CA GLU A 164 11.66 -5.13 -12.35
C GLU A 164 11.68 -6.01 -13.60
N ASN A 165 10.56 -6.67 -13.92
CA ASN A 165 10.43 -7.52 -15.09
C ASN A 165 10.61 -6.75 -16.40
N ALA A 166 10.08 -5.52 -16.48
CA ALA A 166 10.19 -4.70 -17.68
C ALA A 166 11.59 -4.10 -17.90
N THR A 167 12.31 -3.81 -16.84
CA THR A 167 13.59 -3.06 -16.91
C THR A 167 14.83 -3.92 -16.63
N GLY A 168 14.65 -5.10 -16.02
CA GLY A 168 15.76 -5.93 -15.52
C GLY A 168 16.47 -5.34 -14.29
N HIS A 169 16.02 -4.19 -13.76
CA HIS A 169 16.58 -3.58 -12.56
C HIS A 169 15.93 -4.12 -11.30
N ARG A 170 16.72 -4.54 -10.34
CA ARG A 170 16.23 -5.05 -9.07
C ARG A 170 15.53 -3.96 -8.25
N LEU A 171 14.27 -4.21 -7.89
CA LEU A 171 13.43 -3.37 -7.04
C LEU A 171 13.05 -4.10 -5.76
N LYS A 172 14.03 -4.73 -5.11
CA LYS A 172 13.86 -5.58 -3.91
C LYS A 172 14.58 -5.00 -2.71
N ALA A 173 13.99 -5.14 -1.53
CA ALA A 173 14.61 -4.85 -0.25
C ALA A 173 15.26 -6.11 0.34
N TRP A 174 16.19 -5.93 1.25
CA TRP A 174 16.81 -7.00 2.00
C TRP A 174 16.30 -6.98 3.44
N ARG A 175 15.95 -8.15 3.95
CA ARG A 175 15.63 -8.34 5.35
C ARG A 175 16.68 -9.25 6.00
N LYS A 176 17.18 -8.83 7.16
CA LYS A 176 18.02 -9.68 7.97
C LYS A 176 17.14 -10.67 8.74
N PHE A 177 17.46 -11.94 8.71
CA PHE A 177 16.79 -12.91 9.57
C PHE A 177 17.09 -12.61 11.05
N GLU A 178 16.12 -12.83 11.91
CA GLU A 178 16.32 -12.78 13.38
C GLU A 178 17.29 -13.86 13.85
N SER A 179 17.20 -15.05 13.24
CA SER A 179 18.14 -16.14 13.44
C SER A 179 18.63 -16.68 12.09
N PRO A 180 19.89 -17.13 11.99
CA PRO A 180 20.40 -17.69 10.74
C PRO A 180 19.56 -18.88 10.28
N LYS A 181 19.18 -18.92 9.01
CA LYS A 181 18.60 -20.11 8.37
C LYS A 181 19.71 -20.93 7.74
N VAL A 182 19.68 -22.22 7.97
CA VAL A 182 20.59 -23.17 7.33
C VAL A 182 19.92 -23.72 6.08
N VAL A 183 20.58 -23.58 4.95
CA VAL A 183 20.10 -24.08 3.66
C VAL A 183 21.15 -25.05 3.11
N GLU A 184 20.70 -26.22 2.72
CA GLU A 184 21.55 -27.18 2.03
C GLU A 184 21.73 -26.76 0.57
N THR A 185 22.97 -26.62 0.16
CA THR A 185 23.32 -26.28 -1.23
C THR A 185 24.35 -27.27 -1.74
N ASP A 186 24.43 -27.39 -3.06
CA ASP A 186 25.55 -28.10 -3.68
C ASP A 186 26.86 -27.33 -3.42
N GLY A 187 27.80 -27.99 -2.73
CA GLY A 187 29.11 -27.42 -2.44
C GLY A 187 30.05 -27.52 -3.63
N TRP A 188 30.98 -26.59 -3.72
CA TRP A 188 32.09 -26.59 -4.67
C TRP A 188 33.40 -26.48 -3.90
N THR A 189 34.39 -27.26 -4.30
CA THR A 189 35.74 -27.16 -3.77
C THR A 189 36.48 -26.00 -4.45
N THR A 190 37.62 -25.58 -3.87
CA THR A 190 38.48 -24.56 -4.44
C THR A 190 39.07 -24.92 -5.81
N ASP A 191 39.10 -26.18 -6.15
CA ASP A 191 39.52 -26.69 -7.46
C ASP A 191 38.40 -26.76 -8.50
N GLY A 192 37.16 -26.34 -8.11
CA GLY A 192 36.00 -26.32 -8.99
C GLY A 192 35.23 -27.62 -9.09
N SER A 193 35.58 -28.65 -8.31
CA SER A 193 34.81 -29.88 -8.27
C SER A 193 33.57 -29.73 -7.38
N LYS A 194 32.47 -30.37 -7.79
CA LYS A 194 31.21 -30.38 -7.04
C LYS A 194 31.32 -31.33 -5.87
N THR A 195 31.19 -30.85 -4.64
CA THR A 195 31.02 -31.70 -3.47
C THR A 195 29.54 -31.95 -3.23
N GLY A 196 29.19 -32.98 -2.46
CA GLY A 196 27.79 -33.20 -2.05
C GLY A 196 27.17 -32.01 -1.31
N PRO A 197 25.91 -32.17 -0.84
CA PRO A 197 25.17 -31.07 -0.21
C PRO A 197 25.98 -30.39 0.89
N ALA A 198 26.15 -29.09 0.78
CA ALA A 198 26.79 -28.24 1.79
C ALA A 198 25.75 -27.42 2.53
N SER A 199 25.87 -27.33 3.84
CA SER A 199 24.99 -26.51 4.67
C SER A 199 25.54 -25.08 4.74
N VAL A 200 24.75 -24.11 4.30
CA VAL A 200 25.11 -22.69 4.31
C VAL A 200 24.13 -21.92 5.19
N SER A 201 24.67 -21.09 6.08
CA SER A 201 23.85 -20.23 6.94
C SER A 201 23.63 -18.88 6.28
N TYR A 202 22.38 -18.53 6.02
CA TYR A 202 22.00 -17.22 5.50
C TYR A 202 21.46 -16.33 6.62
N THR A 203 21.90 -15.07 6.65
CA THR A 203 21.42 -14.06 7.59
C THR A 203 20.48 -13.03 6.95
N HIS A 204 20.23 -13.14 5.64
CA HIS A 204 19.43 -12.17 4.87
C HIS A 204 18.52 -12.90 3.88
N LEU A 205 17.28 -12.43 3.77
CA LEU A 205 16.30 -12.78 2.72
C LEU A 205 16.06 -11.55 1.83
N ARG A 206 15.73 -11.81 0.56
CA ARG A 206 15.13 -10.79 -0.28
C ARG A 206 13.64 -10.66 0.08
N ALA A 207 13.11 -9.45 0.13
CA ALA A 207 11.71 -9.19 0.48
C ALA A 207 10.67 -9.83 -0.48
N HIS A 208 11.10 -10.55 -1.52
CA HIS A 208 10.25 -11.20 -2.53
C HIS A 208 10.59 -12.68 -2.81
N GLU A 209 11.40 -13.32 -1.99
CA GLU A 209 11.62 -14.76 -2.10
C GLU A 209 10.77 -15.52 -1.08
N THR A 210 9.47 -15.27 -1.05
CA THR A 210 8.47 -16.21 -0.56
C THR A 210 7.91 -16.92 -1.76
N THR A 211 8.59 -17.93 -2.23
CA THR A 211 7.97 -18.98 -3.01
C THR A 211 7.65 -20.10 -2.07
N ASP A 212 6.35 -20.43 -1.98
CA ASP A 212 5.68 -21.68 -1.54
C ASP A 212 6.17 -22.34 -0.26
#